data_ae2c979484af7cfec94f3231248194b3
#
_entry.id   ae2c979484af7cfec94f3231248194b3
#
_cell.length_a   1.000
_cell.length_b   1.000
_cell.length_c   1.000
_cell.angle_alpha   90.00
_cell.angle_beta   90.00
_cell.angle_gamma   90.00
#
_symmetry.space_group_name_H-M   'P 1'
#
loop_
_entity.id
_entity.type
_entity.pdbx_description
1 polymer ?
#
loop_
_entity_poly.entity_id
_entity_poly.type
_entity_poly.pdbx_seq_one_letter_code
_entity_poly.pdbx_strand_id
1 'polypeptide(L)'
;MRKIVAMAVICLTAASGLTSAYAAQLADDEAGLRIRLKNELRRADKPSVGAGRDIYAWVQGGLLDFNSGYYSNIIGVEGGAYYVYKLGARADMSTRWYLDGDKSFGFALGAVKIKPSENSLLKLGRFGTDYSYGSLPYRIPLMAGSSQRTLPTVSEGALGYWALTPNIDLWGMWRSRVFLWTDSTTGIRDEGVYNSQTGKYDKHRARSFLAASWHDDTSRYSLGASVQKDVSNQIQSILEKSIPLDPNYTLKGELLGFYAQLEGLSRNTSQPNETALVSGQLTWNAPWGSVFGSGGYLRHAMNGAVVDTDIGYPFSLSLDRNREGMQSWQLGVNYRLTPQFTLTFAPIVTRGYESSKRDVRIEGTGILGGMNYRVSEGPLQGMNFFLAADKGGEKRDGSTLGDRLNYWDVKMSIQYDFMLK
;
A
#
# COMPACT_ATOMS: atom_id res chain seq x y z
N MET A 1 -9.28 8.58 -18.44
CA MET A 1 -9.67 7.97 -17.17
C MET A 1 -8.52 7.13 -16.64
N ARG A 2 -7.73 7.68 -15.71
CA ARG A 2 -6.58 6.99 -15.10
C ARG A 2 -7.09 6.23 -13.88
N LYS A 3 -7.32 4.94 -14.02
CA LYS A 3 -7.63 4.08 -12.88
C LYS A 3 -6.32 3.69 -12.21
N ILE A 4 -6.08 4.25 -11.05
CA ILE A 4 -5.02 3.80 -10.14
C ILE A 4 -5.53 2.53 -9.48
N VAL A 5 -5.01 1.39 -9.89
CA VAL A 5 -5.18 0.14 -9.16
C VAL A 5 -4.03 0.09 -8.16
N ALA A 6 -4.26 0.65 -6.97
CA ALA A 6 -3.39 0.41 -5.83
C ALA A 6 -3.70 -1.00 -5.32
N MET A 7 -2.74 -1.89 -5.40
CA MET A 7 -2.89 -3.28 -4.98
C MET A 7 -1.88 -3.60 -3.89
N ALA A 8 -2.37 -3.81 -2.70
CA ALA A 8 -1.58 -4.22 -1.55
C ALA A 8 -1.51 -5.74 -1.45
N VAL A 9 -0.31 -6.27 -1.33
CA VAL A 9 -0.04 -7.65 -0.91
C VAL A 9 0.25 -7.61 0.58
N ILE A 10 -0.78 -7.65 1.42
CA ILE A 10 -0.62 -7.58 2.88
C ILE A 10 -0.53 -8.97 3.52
N CYS A 11 -0.89 -10.03 2.80
CA CYS A 11 -1.09 -11.34 3.43
C CYS A 11 0.17 -12.17 3.70
N LEU A 12 1.37 -11.74 3.35
CA LEU A 12 2.55 -12.61 3.41
C LEU A 12 3.62 -12.22 4.44
N THR A 13 3.46 -11.13 5.17
CA THR A 13 4.48 -10.70 6.16
C THR A 13 4.06 -10.85 7.62
N ALA A 14 2.91 -11.42 7.91
CA ALA A 14 2.37 -11.51 9.27
C ALA A 14 2.91 -12.68 10.11
N ALA A 15 4.09 -13.18 9.83
CA ALA A 15 4.67 -14.29 10.60
C ALA A 15 6.08 -14.00 11.11
N SER A 16 6.32 -12.81 11.66
CA SER A 16 7.52 -12.61 12.48
C SER A 16 7.15 -11.89 13.77
N GLY A 17 7.41 -12.57 14.87
CA GLY A 17 7.14 -12.26 16.24
C GLY A 17 6.97 -10.79 16.61
N LEU A 18 5.81 -10.49 17.16
CA LEU A 18 5.56 -9.29 17.95
C LEU A 18 6.38 -9.41 19.24
N THR A 19 7.56 -8.81 19.25
CA THR A 19 8.17 -8.39 20.51
C THR A 19 7.42 -7.15 20.97
N SER A 20 7.05 -7.16 22.24
CA SER A 20 6.38 -6.11 22.99
C SER A 20 6.73 -4.70 22.52
N ALA A 21 5.71 -3.97 22.11
CA ALA A 21 5.84 -2.56 21.74
C ALA A 21 5.99 -1.72 23.02
N TYR A 22 7.19 -1.51 23.46
CA TYR A 22 7.52 -0.21 24.05
C TYR A 22 7.26 0.87 22.99
N ALA A 23 6.76 2.04 23.40
CA ALA A 23 6.44 3.22 22.62
C ALA A 23 7.21 3.20 21.31
N ALA A 24 6.53 3.05 20.18
CA ALA A 24 7.10 2.60 18.93
C ALA A 24 8.43 3.31 18.72
N GLN A 25 9.51 2.63 19.05
CA GLN A 25 10.85 3.19 18.90
C GLN A 25 10.95 3.40 17.40
N LEU A 26 10.74 4.65 17.03
CA LEU A 26 10.75 5.03 15.62
C LEU A 26 12.09 4.53 15.12
N ALA A 27 12.13 3.78 14.06
CA ALA A 27 13.35 3.23 13.45
C ALA A 27 14.40 4.32 13.12
N ASP A 28 14.04 5.56 13.40
CA ASP A 28 14.82 6.79 13.24
C ASP A 28 15.86 7.05 14.32
N ASP A 29 15.89 6.29 15.41
CA ASP A 29 16.83 6.56 16.51
C ASP A 29 18.22 6.00 16.23
N GLU A 30 18.35 4.99 15.38
CA GLU A 30 19.65 4.40 15.04
C GLU A 30 20.28 5.10 13.83
N ALA A 31 21.52 5.59 14.01
CA ALA A 31 22.34 6.01 12.89
C ALA A 31 22.70 4.81 12.02
N GLY A 32 22.68 4.98 10.70
CA GLY A 32 23.05 3.92 9.79
C GLY A 32 22.75 4.22 8.33
N LEU A 33 23.19 3.31 7.50
CA LEU A 33 22.93 3.30 6.06
C LEU A 33 22.24 1.99 5.71
N ARG A 34 20.97 2.09 5.30
CA ARG A 34 20.22 0.94 4.79
C ARG A 34 20.30 0.91 3.27
N ILE A 35 20.61 -0.25 2.73
CA ILE A 35 20.60 -0.50 1.31
C ILE A 35 19.54 -1.55 1.03
N ARG A 36 18.60 -1.23 0.15
CA ARG A 36 17.57 -2.13 -0.34
C ARG A 36 17.74 -2.35 -1.82
N LEU A 37 17.84 -3.60 -2.23
CA LEU A 37 17.84 -4.02 -3.62
C LEU A 37 16.56 -4.80 -3.90
N LYS A 38 15.87 -4.47 -4.98
CA LYS A 38 14.64 -5.16 -5.37
C LYS A 38 14.58 -5.36 -6.87
N ASN A 39 14.47 -6.63 -7.26
CA ASN A 39 14.15 -7.05 -8.61
C ASN A 39 12.66 -7.41 -8.64
N GLU A 40 11.90 -6.88 -9.58
CA GLU A 40 10.49 -7.15 -9.70
C GLU A 40 10.12 -7.42 -11.16
N LEU A 41 9.48 -8.57 -11.39
CA LEU A 41 8.88 -8.95 -12.66
C LEU A 41 7.36 -9.05 -12.47
N ARG A 42 6.61 -8.44 -13.37
CA ARG A 42 5.17 -8.65 -13.49
C ARG A 42 4.75 -8.89 -14.92
N ARG A 43 3.94 -9.91 -15.11
CA ARG A 43 3.30 -10.21 -16.38
C ARG A 43 1.82 -10.50 -16.15
N ALA A 44 0.96 -9.82 -16.90
CA ALA A 44 -0.48 -9.98 -16.72
C ALA A 44 -1.23 -9.73 -18.02
N ASP A 45 -2.37 -10.40 -18.16
CA ASP A 45 -3.40 -10.08 -19.14
C ASP A 45 -4.64 -9.60 -18.41
N LYS A 46 -4.98 -8.32 -18.59
CA LYS A 46 -6.09 -7.65 -17.90
C LYS A 46 -6.97 -6.89 -18.89
N PRO A 47 -7.92 -7.57 -19.53
CA PRO A 47 -8.83 -6.94 -20.52
C PRO A 47 -9.55 -5.69 -20.02
N SER A 48 -9.76 -5.52 -18.72
CA SER A 48 -10.42 -4.35 -18.14
C SER A 48 -9.62 -3.05 -18.17
N VAL A 49 -8.34 -3.11 -18.50
CA VAL A 49 -7.45 -1.92 -18.49
C VAL A 49 -7.43 -1.18 -19.84
N GLY A 50 -8.21 -1.64 -20.83
CA GLY A 50 -8.32 -1.01 -22.15
C GLY A 50 -7.38 -1.58 -23.23
N ALA A 51 -7.18 -0.87 -24.32
CA ALA A 51 -6.32 -1.29 -25.43
C ALA A 51 -4.84 -1.27 -25.02
N GLY A 52 -4.26 -2.34 -24.64
CA GLY A 52 -2.91 -2.45 -24.06
C GLY A 52 -2.94 -3.34 -22.84
N ARG A 53 -3.72 -4.37 -22.91
CA ARG A 53 -4.11 -5.30 -21.87
C ARG A 53 -2.97 -6.06 -21.22
N ASP A 54 -1.92 -6.31 -21.98
CA ASP A 54 -0.77 -7.08 -21.52
C ASP A 54 0.17 -6.20 -20.71
N ILE A 55 0.29 -6.47 -19.44
CA ILE A 55 1.32 -5.88 -18.59
C ILE A 55 2.56 -6.77 -18.69
N TYR A 56 3.67 -6.20 -19.08
CA TYR A 56 4.99 -6.80 -18.95
C TYR A 56 5.97 -5.75 -18.45
N ALA A 57 6.46 -5.94 -17.25
CA ALA A 57 7.47 -5.08 -16.66
C ALA A 57 8.46 -5.91 -15.85
N TRP A 58 9.74 -5.75 -16.15
CA TRP A 58 10.84 -6.33 -15.41
C TRP A 58 11.81 -5.19 -15.05
N VAL A 59 11.95 -4.93 -13.77
CA VAL A 59 12.70 -3.78 -13.27
C VAL A 59 13.64 -4.19 -12.13
N GLN A 60 14.78 -3.55 -12.10
CA GLN A 60 15.74 -3.58 -11.00
C GLN A 60 15.71 -2.23 -10.31
N GLY A 61 15.40 -2.19 -9.03
CA GLY A 61 15.46 -1.00 -8.21
C GLY A 61 16.47 -1.12 -7.09
N GLY A 62 16.92 0.01 -6.61
CA GLY A 62 17.72 0.13 -5.40
C GLY A 62 17.39 1.41 -4.67
N LEU A 63 17.40 1.35 -3.35
CA LEU A 63 17.20 2.45 -2.44
C LEU A 63 18.33 2.46 -1.43
N LEU A 64 18.90 3.61 -1.23
CA LEU A 64 19.97 3.90 -0.25
C LEU A 64 19.40 4.92 0.71
N ASP A 65 19.20 4.53 1.97
CA ASP A 65 18.63 5.37 3.02
C ASP A 65 19.66 5.59 4.12
N PHE A 66 20.05 6.83 4.30
CA PHE A 66 20.92 7.28 5.36
C PHE A 66 20.12 7.91 6.50
N ASN A 67 20.47 7.56 7.72
CA ASN A 67 19.96 8.14 8.94
C ASN A 67 21.14 8.54 9.85
N SER A 68 21.22 9.80 10.24
CA SER A 68 22.31 10.30 11.09
C SER A 68 22.16 9.92 12.57
N GLY A 69 21.02 9.35 12.98
CA GLY A 69 20.63 9.39 14.39
C GLY A 69 20.31 10.83 14.84
N TYR A 70 20.52 11.11 16.14
CA TYR A 70 20.26 12.44 16.71
C TYR A 70 21.50 13.01 17.40
N TYR A 71 21.91 14.19 16.99
CA TYR A 71 22.90 14.99 17.70
C TYR A 71 22.25 15.59 18.96
N SER A 72 22.92 15.41 20.12
CA SER A 72 22.41 15.81 21.45
C SER A 72 20.98 15.31 21.75
N ASN A 73 20.57 14.21 21.14
CA ASN A 73 19.21 13.67 21.23
C ASN A 73 18.11 14.64 20.79
N ILE A 74 18.44 15.65 19.97
CA ILE A 74 17.49 16.71 19.57
C ILE A 74 17.32 16.75 18.05
N ILE A 75 18.40 16.81 17.29
CA ILE A 75 18.36 17.06 15.86
C ILE A 75 19.12 16.00 15.07
N GLY A 76 18.56 15.58 13.97
CA GLY A 76 19.18 14.66 13.03
C GLY A 76 18.76 14.96 11.59
N VAL A 77 19.33 14.20 10.67
CA VAL A 77 18.98 14.27 9.25
C VAL A 77 18.75 12.88 8.69
N GLU A 78 17.87 12.77 7.71
CA GLU A 78 17.72 11.60 6.86
C GLU A 78 17.93 12.00 5.41
N GLY A 79 18.50 11.09 4.62
CA GLY A 79 18.72 11.30 3.20
C GLY A 79 18.63 9.98 2.46
N GLY A 80 18.24 10.02 1.19
CA GLY A 80 18.13 8.80 0.41
C GLY A 80 18.24 9.05 -1.07
N ALA A 81 18.84 8.09 -1.75
CA ALA A 81 18.94 8.07 -3.19
C ALA A 81 18.34 6.77 -3.73
N TYR A 82 17.77 6.81 -4.91
CA TYR A 82 17.24 5.64 -5.59
C TYR A 82 17.80 5.50 -6.99
N TYR A 83 17.79 4.27 -7.47
CA TYR A 83 17.87 4.00 -8.90
C TYR A 83 16.77 3.01 -9.30
N VAL A 84 16.30 3.13 -10.52
CA VAL A 84 15.43 2.16 -11.16
C VAL A 84 15.92 1.92 -12.58
N TYR A 85 16.05 0.67 -12.97
CA TYR A 85 16.49 0.26 -14.28
C TYR A 85 15.51 -0.75 -14.87
N LYS A 86 14.99 -0.45 -16.06
CA LYS A 86 14.13 -1.34 -16.82
C LYS A 86 14.96 -2.42 -17.49
N LEU A 87 14.79 -3.67 -17.06
CA LEU A 87 15.42 -4.85 -17.67
C LEU A 87 14.62 -5.34 -18.88
N GLY A 88 13.28 -5.23 -18.81
CA GLY A 88 12.37 -5.56 -19.88
C GLY A 88 11.00 -4.96 -19.64
N ALA A 89 10.37 -4.41 -20.64
CA ALA A 89 9.01 -3.92 -20.59
C ALA A 89 8.49 -3.63 -21.99
N ARG A 90 7.16 -3.67 -22.15
CA ARG A 90 6.52 -3.09 -23.35
C ARG A 90 6.55 -1.57 -23.22
N ALA A 91 6.82 -0.90 -24.33
CA ALA A 91 7.10 0.55 -24.34
C ALA A 91 5.91 1.42 -23.90
N ASP A 92 4.69 0.94 -24.02
CA ASP A 92 3.47 1.73 -23.93
C ASP A 92 2.77 1.72 -22.55
N MET A 93 2.54 0.56 -21.96
CA MET A 93 1.69 0.45 -20.75
C MET A 93 2.43 -0.01 -19.50
N SER A 94 3.40 -0.90 -19.65
CA SER A 94 4.05 -1.54 -18.53
C SER A 94 5.00 -0.61 -17.75
N THR A 95 5.60 0.36 -18.44
CA THR A 95 6.46 1.36 -17.81
C THR A 95 5.69 2.31 -16.91
N ARG A 96 4.46 2.67 -17.25
CA ARG A 96 3.61 3.57 -16.44
C ARG A 96 3.21 2.98 -15.09
N TRP A 97 3.28 1.67 -14.94
CA TRP A 97 2.91 0.99 -13.70
C TRP A 97 4.09 0.78 -12.75
N TYR A 98 5.32 0.86 -13.27
CA TYR A 98 6.54 0.59 -12.51
C TYR A 98 7.61 1.66 -12.68
N LEU A 99 7.70 2.23 -13.88
CA LEU A 99 8.76 3.13 -14.28
C LEU A 99 8.28 4.01 -15.43
N ASP A 100 8.43 5.33 -15.33
CA ASP A 100 8.06 6.29 -16.40
C ASP A 100 9.05 6.36 -17.56
N GLY A 101 10.08 5.55 -17.56
CA GLY A 101 11.12 5.52 -18.58
C GLY A 101 11.97 4.27 -18.50
N ASP A 102 13.11 4.27 -19.19
CA ASP A 102 13.99 3.11 -19.23
C ASP A 102 14.88 3.00 -18.00
N LYS A 103 15.28 4.11 -17.43
CA LYS A 103 16.09 4.20 -16.24
C LYS A 103 15.88 5.54 -15.53
N SER A 104 16.06 5.55 -14.25
CA SER A 104 16.07 6.78 -13.47
C SER A 104 16.99 6.64 -12.27
N PHE A 105 17.52 7.76 -11.85
CA PHE A 105 18.30 7.94 -10.65
C PHE A 105 17.92 9.28 -10.04
N GLY A 106 17.80 9.34 -8.72
CA GLY A 106 17.45 10.59 -8.05
C GLY A 106 17.50 10.50 -6.53
N PHE A 107 17.16 11.61 -5.89
CA PHE A 107 17.03 11.70 -4.45
C PHE A 107 15.58 11.41 -4.05
N ALA A 108 15.42 10.39 -3.20
CA ALA A 108 14.13 10.03 -2.62
C ALA A 108 13.87 10.80 -1.34
N LEU A 109 14.79 10.75 -0.39
CA LEU A 109 14.66 11.29 0.96
C LEU A 109 15.58 12.50 1.15
N GLY A 110 15.17 13.41 2.04
CA GLY A 110 15.98 14.56 2.45
C GLY A 110 15.19 15.37 3.46
N ALA A 111 15.32 15.03 4.77
CA ALA A 111 14.60 15.69 5.84
C ALA A 111 15.48 15.97 7.03
N VAL A 112 15.15 17.05 7.72
CA VAL A 112 15.62 17.34 9.07
C VAL A 112 14.65 16.70 10.05
N LYS A 113 15.19 16.01 11.04
CA LYS A 113 14.48 15.38 12.15
C LYS A 113 14.74 16.16 13.43
N ILE A 114 13.68 16.43 14.18
CA ILE A 114 13.76 17.15 15.46
C ILE A 114 13.00 16.32 16.48
N LYS A 115 13.60 16.11 17.66
CA LYS A 115 12.94 15.56 18.84
C LYS A 115 12.64 16.69 19.82
N PRO A 116 11.46 17.29 19.80
CA PRO A 116 11.08 18.31 20.79
C PRO A 116 11.01 17.77 22.22
N SER A 117 10.71 16.47 22.35
CA SER A 117 10.76 15.71 23.60
C SER A 117 11.10 14.24 23.31
N GLU A 118 11.36 13.45 24.35
CA GLU A 118 11.61 12.00 24.19
C GLU A 118 10.45 11.25 23.52
N ASN A 119 9.23 11.77 23.66
CA ASN A 119 8.00 11.15 23.16
C ASN A 119 7.50 11.80 21.86
N SER A 120 8.28 12.64 21.20
CA SER A 120 7.83 13.36 20.02
C SER A 120 8.89 13.43 18.91
N LEU A 121 8.42 13.53 17.68
CA LEU A 121 9.24 13.67 16.49
C LEU A 121 8.60 14.66 15.53
N LEU A 122 9.39 15.50 14.92
CA LEU A 122 9.02 16.34 13.79
C LEU A 122 10.01 16.09 12.65
N LYS A 123 9.52 15.77 11.46
CA LYS A 123 10.29 15.70 10.22
C LYS A 123 9.89 16.83 9.29
N LEU A 124 10.87 17.52 8.72
CA LEU A 124 10.67 18.61 7.76
C LEU A 124 11.48 18.33 6.51
N GLY A 125 10.83 18.29 5.35
CA GLY A 125 11.47 17.97 4.07
C GLY A 125 10.83 16.79 3.38
N ARG A 126 11.64 15.90 2.77
CA ARG A 126 11.21 14.67 2.09
C ARG A 126 11.43 13.47 2.99
N PHE A 127 10.36 12.79 3.36
CA PHE A 127 10.36 11.64 4.26
C PHE A 127 9.50 10.51 3.70
N GLY A 128 9.88 9.28 4.03
CA GLY A 128 9.12 8.09 3.66
C GLY A 128 7.78 8.03 4.40
N THR A 129 6.73 7.64 3.69
CA THR A 129 5.40 7.36 4.25
C THR A 129 4.91 5.96 3.88
N ASP A 130 5.77 5.12 3.33
CA ASP A 130 5.44 3.76 2.95
C ASP A 130 5.77 2.80 4.10
N TYR A 131 4.74 2.29 4.79
CA TYR A 131 4.95 1.37 5.91
C TYR A 131 5.53 0.02 5.48
N SER A 132 5.31 -0.41 4.24
CA SER A 132 5.90 -1.64 3.71
C SER A 132 7.41 -1.55 3.55
N TYR A 133 7.95 -0.34 3.56
CA TYR A 133 9.38 -0.03 3.57
C TYR A 133 9.93 0.26 4.96
N GLY A 134 9.10 0.15 6.00
CA GLY A 134 9.50 0.47 7.37
C GLY A 134 9.72 1.96 7.62
N SER A 135 9.17 2.83 6.75
CA SER A 135 9.25 4.29 6.92
C SER A 135 8.38 4.78 8.08
N LEU A 136 7.36 4.02 8.44
CA LEU A 136 6.49 4.25 9.58
C LEU A 136 6.37 2.95 10.39
N PRO A 137 6.16 3.03 11.71
CA PRO A 137 6.21 1.86 12.60
C PRO A 137 5.05 0.88 12.36
N TYR A 138 3.93 1.38 11.88
CA TYR A 138 2.73 0.62 11.54
C TYR A 138 1.91 1.37 10.48
N ARG A 139 0.81 0.77 10.03
CA ARG A 139 -0.12 1.39 9.09
C ARG A 139 -0.92 2.48 9.80
N ILE A 140 -0.59 3.75 9.50
CA ILE A 140 -1.30 4.92 10.01
C ILE A 140 -2.39 5.29 9.00
N PRO A 141 -3.67 5.43 9.42
CA PRO A 141 -4.76 5.75 8.51
C PRO A 141 -4.46 6.94 7.61
N LEU A 142 -4.69 6.81 6.31
CA LEU A 142 -4.52 7.80 5.25
C LEU A 142 -3.08 8.30 5.01
N MET A 143 -2.17 8.19 5.99
CA MET A 143 -0.79 8.66 5.88
C MET A 143 0.15 7.59 5.34
N ALA A 144 -0.07 6.34 5.75
CA ALA A 144 0.79 5.24 5.39
C ALA A 144 0.36 4.63 4.06
N GLY A 145 1.09 4.91 3.01
CA GLY A 145 0.97 4.20 1.74
C GLY A 145 1.59 2.80 1.80
N SER A 146 1.22 1.94 0.87
CA SER A 146 1.92 0.67 0.60
C SER A 146 2.05 0.49 -0.90
N SER A 147 3.22 0.75 -1.43
CA SER A 147 3.45 0.56 -2.86
C SER A 147 3.74 -0.88 -3.21
N GLN A 148 4.45 -1.60 -2.34
CA GLN A 148 5.03 -2.92 -2.61
C GLN A 148 5.71 -3.02 -3.99
N ARG A 149 6.21 -1.88 -4.47
CA ARG A 149 6.90 -1.71 -5.75
C ARG A 149 8.41 -1.63 -5.52
N THR A 150 9.14 -1.31 -6.57
CA THR A 150 10.60 -1.11 -6.48
C THR A 150 10.99 0.12 -5.67
N LEU A 151 10.14 1.14 -5.62
CA LEU A 151 10.36 2.37 -4.86
C LEU A 151 9.24 2.61 -3.85
N PRO A 152 9.53 3.26 -2.70
CA PRO A 152 8.52 3.65 -1.73
C PRO A 152 7.73 4.88 -2.19
N THR A 153 6.62 5.13 -1.52
CA THR A 153 5.95 6.44 -1.53
C THR A 153 6.70 7.40 -0.58
N VAL A 154 6.98 8.59 -1.07
CA VAL A 154 7.66 9.66 -0.32
C VAL A 154 6.78 10.90 -0.32
N SER A 155 6.71 11.57 0.83
CA SER A 155 6.00 12.84 1.02
C SER A 155 7.00 13.96 1.25
N GLU A 156 6.71 15.16 0.74
CA GLU A 156 7.47 16.38 1.04
C GLU A 156 6.56 17.36 1.79
N GLY A 157 7.03 17.80 2.95
CA GLY A 157 6.26 18.68 3.84
C GLY A 157 6.72 18.60 5.29
N ALA A 158 5.77 18.39 6.18
CA ALA A 158 6.01 18.21 7.61
C ALA A 158 5.26 16.97 8.12
N LEU A 159 5.91 16.15 8.95
CA LEU A 159 5.34 15.01 9.65
C LEU A 159 5.63 15.15 11.15
N GLY A 160 4.59 15.16 11.97
CA GLY A 160 4.69 15.18 13.41
C GLY A 160 4.17 13.89 14.03
N TYR A 161 4.82 13.46 15.08
CA TYR A 161 4.43 12.34 15.95
C TYR A 161 4.53 12.76 17.40
N TRP A 162 3.60 12.31 18.21
CA TRP A 162 3.61 12.47 19.66
C TRP A 162 2.95 11.28 20.34
N ALA A 163 3.72 10.55 21.17
CA ALA A 163 3.18 9.58 22.12
C ALA A 163 2.60 10.37 23.32
N LEU A 164 1.28 10.59 23.27
CA LEU A 164 0.56 11.34 24.31
C LEU A 164 0.57 10.55 25.63
N THR A 165 0.44 9.25 25.56
CA THR A 165 0.57 8.28 26.64
C THR A 165 1.28 7.03 26.11
N PRO A 166 1.69 6.06 26.98
CA PRO A 166 2.24 4.79 26.49
C PRO A 166 1.35 4.02 25.51
N ASN A 167 0.06 4.31 25.51
CA ASN A 167 -0.93 3.61 24.70
C ASN A 167 -1.61 4.49 23.64
N ILE A 168 -1.28 5.78 23.54
CA ILE A 168 -1.94 6.71 22.61
C ILE A 168 -0.90 7.48 21.82
N ASP A 169 -0.92 7.28 20.52
CA ASP A 169 -0.11 7.98 19.53
C ASP A 169 -0.95 9.00 18.76
N LEU A 170 -0.41 10.19 18.57
CA LEU A 170 -0.96 11.24 17.70
C LEU A 170 0.00 11.46 16.53
N TRP A 171 -0.58 11.58 15.34
CA TRP A 171 0.14 11.83 14.09
C TRP A 171 -0.48 13.01 13.36
N GLY A 172 0.36 13.88 12.82
CA GLY A 172 -0.04 14.96 11.94
C GLY A 172 0.88 15.04 10.74
N MET A 173 0.34 15.30 9.55
CA MET A 173 1.15 15.50 8.35
C MET A 173 0.55 16.63 7.49
N TRP A 174 1.41 17.49 7.00
CA TRP A 174 1.12 18.40 5.92
C TRP A 174 1.98 18.04 4.72
N ARG A 175 1.33 17.70 3.59
CA ARG A 175 1.99 17.24 2.37
C ARG A 175 1.74 18.23 1.24
N SER A 176 2.80 18.84 0.75
CA SER A 176 2.75 19.75 -0.40
C SER A 176 3.13 19.07 -1.70
N ARG A 177 3.96 18.04 -1.63
CA ARG A 177 4.45 17.28 -2.78
C ARG A 177 4.50 15.79 -2.46
N VAL A 178 4.38 14.95 -3.48
CA VAL A 178 4.40 13.50 -3.36
C VAL A 178 5.25 12.88 -4.46
N PHE A 179 5.94 11.81 -4.10
CA PHE A 179 6.64 10.93 -5.01
C PHE A 179 6.00 9.55 -4.90
N LEU A 180 5.40 9.10 -5.97
CA LEU A 180 4.86 7.75 -6.10
C LEU A 180 5.87 6.87 -6.82
N TRP A 181 5.70 5.56 -6.69
CA TRP A 181 6.56 4.56 -7.37
C TRP A 181 6.58 4.70 -8.90
N THR A 182 5.61 5.39 -9.49
CA THR A 182 5.53 5.70 -10.93
C THR A 182 6.22 7.00 -11.32
N ASP A 183 6.71 7.76 -10.36
CA ASP A 183 7.28 9.09 -10.57
C ASP A 183 8.81 9.06 -10.66
N SER A 184 9.41 7.90 -10.91
CA SER A 184 10.86 7.70 -10.88
C SER A 184 11.62 8.57 -11.88
N THR A 185 11.03 8.85 -13.04
CA THR A 185 11.63 9.73 -14.07
C THR A 185 11.17 11.17 -13.96
N THR A 186 9.97 11.42 -13.48
CA THR A 186 9.41 12.77 -13.31
C THR A 186 9.83 13.42 -11.99
N GLY A 187 10.29 12.60 -11.04
CA GLY A 187 10.67 13.06 -9.71
C GLY A 187 9.45 13.40 -8.84
N ILE A 188 9.71 14.06 -7.72
CA ILE A 188 8.65 14.49 -6.81
C ILE A 188 7.78 15.56 -7.46
N ARG A 189 6.46 15.40 -7.38
CA ARG A 189 5.47 16.29 -7.99
C ARG A 189 4.63 17.01 -6.95
N ASP A 190 4.11 18.17 -7.31
CA ASP A 190 3.20 18.92 -6.46
C ASP A 190 1.95 18.07 -6.14
N GLU A 191 1.51 18.14 -4.91
CA GLU A 191 0.19 17.63 -4.54
C GLU A 191 -0.86 18.48 -5.26
N GLY A 192 -1.71 17.84 -6.05
CA GLY A 192 -2.65 18.56 -6.88
C GLY A 192 -3.75 17.65 -7.40
N VAL A 193 -4.63 18.23 -8.20
CA VAL A 193 -5.79 17.52 -8.74
C VAL A 193 -6.01 17.88 -10.21
N TYR A 194 -6.41 16.89 -10.99
CA TYR A 194 -6.88 17.15 -12.35
C TYR A 194 -8.32 17.69 -12.31
N ASN A 195 -8.48 18.93 -12.75
CA ASN A 195 -9.77 19.55 -12.92
C ASN A 195 -10.39 19.07 -14.23
N SER A 196 -11.39 18.20 -14.14
CA SER A 196 -12.07 17.62 -15.32
C SER A 196 -12.90 18.64 -16.09
N GLN A 197 -13.28 19.77 -15.50
CA GLN A 197 -14.08 20.82 -16.15
C GLN A 197 -13.20 21.68 -17.06
N THR A 198 -11.98 21.98 -16.63
CA THR A 198 -11.07 22.88 -17.37
C THR A 198 -10.02 22.11 -18.18
N GLY A 199 -9.91 20.78 -17.99
CA GLY A 199 -8.88 19.96 -18.62
C GLY A 199 -7.46 20.23 -18.10
N LYS A 200 -7.29 21.01 -17.02
CA LYS A 200 -6.01 21.42 -16.48
C LYS A 200 -5.71 20.73 -15.14
N TYR A 201 -4.42 20.55 -14.88
CA TYR A 201 -3.96 20.09 -13.56
C TYR A 201 -3.79 21.30 -12.64
N ASP A 202 -4.57 21.34 -11.56
CA ASP A 202 -4.44 22.37 -10.51
C ASP A 202 -3.35 21.90 -9.53
N LYS A 203 -2.25 22.63 -9.50
CA LYS A 203 -1.09 22.37 -8.66
C LYS A 203 -1.25 23.06 -7.30
N HIS A 204 -0.39 22.68 -6.35
CA HIS A 204 -0.29 23.33 -5.03
C HIS A 204 -1.56 23.23 -4.18
N ARG A 205 -2.24 22.10 -4.27
CA ARG A 205 -3.34 21.75 -3.35
C ARG A 205 -2.82 20.85 -2.25
N ALA A 206 -2.04 21.42 -1.33
CA ALA A 206 -1.51 20.69 -0.20
C ALA A 206 -2.62 19.94 0.57
N ARG A 207 -2.26 18.79 1.12
CA ARG A 207 -3.15 17.95 1.90
C ARG A 207 -2.69 17.89 3.35
N SER A 208 -3.63 18.04 4.26
CA SER A 208 -3.41 17.88 5.68
C SER A 208 -4.01 16.57 6.16
N PHE A 209 -3.30 15.92 7.09
CA PHE A 209 -3.70 14.65 7.70
C PHE A 209 -3.58 14.74 9.21
N LEU A 210 -4.48 14.10 9.90
CA LEU A 210 -4.43 13.90 11.34
C LEU A 210 -4.85 12.46 11.65
N ALA A 211 -4.14 11.78 12.54
CA ALA A 211 -4.55 10.48 13.01
C ALA A 211 -4.22 10.30 14.48
N ALA A 212 -5.03 9.46 15.13
CA ALA A 212 -4.80 8.98 16.49
C ALA A 212 -4.86 7.46 16.50
N SER A 213 -3.99 6.83 17.28
CA SER A 213 -3.97 5.39 17.48
C SER A 213 -3.93 5.09 18.97
N TRP A 214 -4.86 4.26 19.43
CA TRP A 214 -4.76 3.62 20.73
C TRP A 214 -4.27 2.19 20.53
N HIS A 215 -3.36 1.72 21.38
CA HIS A 215 -2.83 0.36 21.31
C HIS A 215 -2.50 -0.22 22.67
N ASP A 216 -2.60 -1.53 22.76
CA ASP A 216 -2.05 -2.37 23.82
C ASP A 216 -1.25 -3.52 23.18
N ASP A 217 -0.83 -4.50 23.99
CA ASP A 217 -0.04 -5.65 23.52
C ASP A 217 -0.77 -6.51 22.46
N THR A 218 -2.08 -6.42 22.39
CA THR A 218 -2.92 -7.29 21.56
C THR A 218 -3.79 -6.55 20.56
N SER A 219 -3.96 -5.25 20.74
CA SER A 219 -4.93 -4.44 19.98
C SER A 219 -4.33 -3.15 19.50
N ARG A 220 -4.80 -2.69 18.33
CA ARG A 220 -4.59 -1.32 17.84
C ARG A 220 -5.86 -0.81 17.20
N TYR A 221 -6.30 0.38 17.63
CA TYR A 221 -7.44 1.08 17.08
C TYR A 221 -6.98 2.45 16.60
N SER A 222 -7.03 2.66 15.28
CA SER A 222 -6.53 3.88 14.67
C SER A 222 -7.66 4.56 13.90
N LEU A 223 -7.73 5.89 14.01
CA LEU A 223 -8.63 6.74 13.26
C LEU A 223 -7.83 7.88 12.64
N GLY A 224 -8.04 8.14 11.36
CA GLY A 224 -7.41 9.24 10.65
C GLY A 224 -8.38 10.01 9.78
N ALA A 225 -8.09 11.28 9.58
CA ALA A 225 -8.79 12.16 8.66
C ALA A 225 -7.79 12.88 7.75
N SER A 226 -8.20 13.19 6.53
CA SER A 226 -7.43 14.06 5.66
C SER A 226 -8.35 15.07 4.95
N VAL A 227 -7.81 16.27 4.72
CA VAL A 227 -8.47 17.35 4.03
C VAL A 227 -7.55 17.88 2.95
N GLN A 228 -8.08 17.95 1.73
CA GLN A 228 -7.47 18.68 0.63
C GLN A 228 -8.51 19.68 0.11
N LYS A 229 -8.25 20.95 0.38
CA LYS A 229 -9.21 22.03 0.11
C LYS A 229 -9.69 22.01 -1.34
N ASP A 230 -11.01 22.10 -1.56
CA ASP A 230 -11.70 22.07 -2.85
C ASP A 230 -11.47 20.76 -3.65
N VAL A 231 -11.02 19.69 -3.00
CA VAL A 231 -10.73 18.39 -3.63
C VAL A 231 -11.43 17.25 -2.93
N SER A 232 -11.09 16.96 -1.67
CA SER A 232 -11.72 15.85 -0.94
C SER A 232 -11.50 15.92 0.57
N ASN A 233 -12.49 15.42 1.30
CA ASN A 233 -12.39 15.08 2.72
C ASN A 233 -12.45 13.56 2.87
N GLN A 234 -11.61 12.99 3.73
CA GLN A 234 -11.53 11.55 3.89
C GLN A 234 -11.37 11.17 5.37
N ILE A 235 -11.95 10.05 5.74
CA ILE A 235 -11.81 9.43 7.06
C ILE A 235 -11.50 7.96 6.86
N GLN A 236 -10.58 7.41 7.65
CA GLN A 236 -10.24 5.99 7.67
C GLN A 236 -10.07 5.51 9.10
N SER A 237 -10.64 4.34 9.39
CA SER A 237 -10.41 3.61 10.64
C SER A 237 -9.73 2.28 10.34
N ILE A 238 -8.82 1.87 11.22
CA ILE A 238 -8.15 0.56 11.18
C ILE A 238 -8.24 -0.03 12.58
N LEU A 239 -8.81 -1.22 12.70
CA LEU A 239 -8.94 -1.96 13.93
C LEU A 239 -8.19 -3.28 13.78
N GLU A 240 -7.27 -3.55 14.69
CA GLU A 240 -6.49 -4.79 14.73
C GLU A 240 -6.62 -5.40 16.13
N LYS A 241 -6.87 -6.69 16.18
CA LYS A 241 -6.95 -7.45 17.44
C LYS A 241 -6.29 -8.81 17.26
N SER A 242 -5.39 -9.15 18.17
CA SER A 242 -4.78 -10.47 18.28
C SER A 242 -5.23 -11.13 19.59
N ILE A 243 -5.79 -12.32 19.53
CA ILE A 243 -6.26 -13.08 20.67
C ILE A 243 -5.42 -14.36 20.74
N PRO A 244 -4.48 -14.47 21.69
CA PRO A 244 -3.79 -15.72 21.93
C PRO A 244 -4.81 -16.74 22.44
N LEU A 245 -4.94 -17.87 21.75
CA LEU A 245 -5.82 -18.98 22.17
C LEU A 245 -5.06 -19.95 23.07
N ASP A 246 -3.81 -20.21 22.72
CA ASP A 246 -2.81 -20.90 23.53
C ASP A 246 -1.40 -20.49 23.03
N PRO A 247 -0.29 -21.01 23.59
CA PRO A 247 1.06 -20.61 23.17
C PRO A 247 1.38 -20.77 21.68
N ASN A 248 0.66 -21.65 20.98
CA ASN A 248 0.92 -21.98 19.59
C ASN A 248 -0.15 -21.45 18.61
N TYR A 249 -1.28 -20.93 19.11
CA TYR A 249 -2.41 -20.55 18.30
C TYR A 249 -2.87 -19.14 18.62
N THR A 250 -3.11 -18.37 17.57
CA THR A 250 -3.56 -16.98 17.69
C THR A 250 -4.66 -16.71 16.68
N LEU A 251 -5.72 -16.06 17.12
CA LEU A 251 -6.75 -15.50 16.25
C LEU A 251 -6.48 -14.01 16.06
N LYS A 252 -6.25 -13.57 14.82
CA LYS A 252 -6.04 -12.17 14.46
C LYS A 252 -7.21 -11.66 13.64
N GLY A 253 -7.83 -10.56 14.07
CA GLY A 253 -8.86 -9.84 13.33
C GLY A 253 -8.35 -8.47 12.87
N GLU A 254 -8.68 -8.09 11.65
CA GLU A 254 -8.43 -6.77 11.09
C GLU A 254 -9.71 -6.25 10.45
N LEU A 255 -10.07 -4.99 10.72
CA LEU A 255 -11.20 -4.31 10.11
C LEU A 255 -10.78 -2.92 9.67
N LEU A 256 -11.11 -2.57 8.44
CA LEU A 256 -10.86 -1.28 7.83
C LEU A 256 -12.18 -0.64 7.42
N GLY A 257 -12.41 0.59 7.87
CA GLY A 257 -13.49 1.46 7.43
C GLY A 257 -12.92 2.67 6.72
N PHE A 258 -13.53 3.10 5.63
CA PHE A 258 -13.11 4.27 4.87
C PHE A 258 -14.31 4.99 4.29
N TYR A 259 -14.26 6.32 4.33
CA TYR A 259 -15.21 7.21 3.67
C TYR A 259 -14.46 8.36 3.02
N ALA A 260 -14.85 8.74 1.81
CA ALA A 260 -14.37 9.93 1.13
C ALA A 260 -15.53 10.70 0.49
N GLN A 261 -15.45 12.02 0.59
CA GLN A 261 -16.33 12.96 -0.09
C GLN A 261 -15.49 13.85 -1.00
N LEU A 262 -15.89 13.94 -2.27
CA LEU A 262 -15.24 14.79 -3.27
C LEU A 262 -15.88 16.18 -3.23
N GLU A 263 -15.04 17.20 -3.35
CA GLU A 263 -15.44 18.59 -3.30
C GLU A 263 -14.88 19.39 -4.49
N GLY A 264 -15.49 20.55 -4.73
CA GLY A 264 -15.00 21.56 -5.67
C GLY A 264 -14.51 21.00 -7.01
N LEU A 265 -13.22 21.05 -7.23
CA LEU A 265 -12.53 20.67 -8.49
C LEU A 265 -12.64 19.19 -8.82
N SER A 266 -12.84 18.33 -7.82
CA SER A 266 -12.92 16.88 -8.02
C SER A 266 -14.33 16.36 -8.19
N ARG A 267 -15.33 17.22 -8.02
CA ARG A 267 -16.73 16.84 -8.23
C ARG A 267 -16.98 16.48 -9.66
N ASN A 268 -17.67 15.37 -9.85
CA ASN A 268 -18.10 14.89 -11.14
C ASN A 268 -19.63 14.93 -11.22
N THR A 269 -20.18 15.46 -12.31
CA THR A 269 -21.63 15.53 -12.52
C THR A 269 -22.24 14.19 -12.96
N SER A 270 -21.41 13.28 -13.43
CA SER A 270 -21.83 11.98 -14.00
C SER A 270 -21.50 10.76 -13.11
N GLN A 271 -20.83 10.96 -11.97
CA GLN A 271 -20.44 9.89 -11.04
C GLN A 271 -20.70 10.32 -9.60
N PRO A 272 -20.89 9.37 -8.68
CA PRO A 272 -21.02 9.67 -7.26
C PRO A 272 -19.81 10.46 -6.74
N ASN A 273 -20.09 11.48 -5.94
CA ASN A 273 -19.07 12.33 -5.31
C ASN A 273 -18.67 11.83 -3.92
N GLU A 274 -19.10 10.67 -3.56
CA GLU A 274 -18.74 10.00 -2.31
C GLU A 274 -18.41 8.53 -2.55
N THR A 275 -17.63 7.96 -1.66
CA THR A 275 -17.40 6.51 -1.61
C THR A 275 -17.21 6.06 -0.19
N ALA A 276 -17.57 4.83 0.09
CA ALA A 276 -17.36 4.18 1.38
C ALA A 276 -16.88 2.75 1.17
N LEU A 277 -15.96 2.32 2.02
CA LEU A 277 -15.42 0.97 2.05
C LEU A 277 -15.47 0.43 3.48
N VAL A 278 -15.91 -0.82 3.60
CA VAL A 278 -15.67 -1.65 4.78
C VAL A 278 -15.02 -2.94 4.30
N SER A 279 -13.90 -3.30 4.91
CA SER A 279 -13.24 -4.57 4.61
C SER A 279 -12.58 -5.16 5.85
N GLY A 280 -12.51 -6.48 5.93
CA GLY A 280 -11.90 -7.13 7.08
C GLY A 280 -11.39 -8.53 6.78
N GLN A 281 -10.52 -9.00 7.65
CA GLN A 281 -9.96 -10.34 7.61
C GLN A 281 -9.88 -10.93 9.01
N LEU A 282 -10.25 -12.19 9.14
CA LEU A 282 -10.02 -13.01 10.30
C LEU A 282 -9.01 -14.10 9.95
N THR A 283 -7.92 -14.20 10.72
CA THR A 283 -6.82 -15.13 10.49
C THR A 283 -6.60 -15.99 11.73
N TRP A 284 -6.69 -17.29 11.58
CA TRP A 284 -6.27 -18.26 12.59
C TRP A 284 -4.86 -18.73 12.28
N ASN A 285 -3.93 -18.46 13.20
CA ASN A 285 -2.52 -18.85 13.07
C ASN A 285 -2.26 -20.11 13.90
N ALA A 286 -1.46 -21.01 13.33
CA ALA A 286 -1.06 -22.28 13.90
C ALA A 286 0.43 -22.57 13.56
N PRO A 287 1.09 -23.55 14.21
CA PRO A 287 2.49 -23.88 13.92
C PRO A 287 2.78 -24.21 12.45
N TRP A 288 1.83 -24.82 11.76
CA TRP A 288 1.95 -25.21 10.35
C TRP A 288 1.61 -24.07 9.38
N GLY A 289 1.13 -22.89 9.83
CA GLY A 289 0.76 -21.79 8.97
C GLY A 289 -0.48 -21.04 9.45
N SER A 290 -1.35 -20.63 8.54
CA SER A 290 -2.59 -19.92 8.89
C SER A 290 -3.73 -20.21 7.90
N VAL A 291 -4.97 -20.09 8.40
CA VAL A 291 -6.18 -20.04 7.59
C VAL A 291 -6.81 -18.68 7.78
N PHE A 292 -7.30 -18.06 6.72
CA PHE A 292 -7.96 -16.77 6.80
C PHE A 292 -9.26 -16.72 5.98
N GLY A 293 -10.21 -15.95 6.49
CA GLY A 293 -11.39 -15.53 5.76
C GLY A 293 -11.43 -14.01 5.70
N SER A 294 -11.74 -13.44 4.55
CA SER A 294 -11.83 -12.00 4.37
C SER A 294 -13.03 -11.61 3.55
N GLY A 295 -13.52 -10.39 3.79
CA GLY A 295 -14.64 -9.80 3.07
C GLY A 295 -14.50 -8.30 2.94
N GLY A 296 -15.16 -7.74 1.91
CA GLY A 296 -15.17 -6.30 1.70
C GLY A 296 -16.39 -5.86 0.89
N TYR A 297 -16.80 -4.62 1.16
CA TYR A 297 -17.84 -3.92 0.43
C TYR A 297 -17.39 -2.50 0.09
N LEU A 298 -17.39 -2.17 -1.19
CA LEU A 298 -17.14 -0.84 -1.71
C LEU A 298 -18.44 -0.27 -2.30
N ARG A 299 -18.94 0.84 -1.76
CA ARG A 299 -20.21 1.44 -2.16
C ARG A 299 -20.15 2.04 -3.56
N HIS A 300 -19.16 2.87 -3.84
CA HIS A 300 -18.90 3.51 -5.12
C HIS A 300 -17.43 3.38 -5.48
N ALA A 301 -17.11 3.23 -6.75
CA ALA A 301 -15.73 3.14 -7.21
C ALA A 301 -14.92 4.37 -6.78
N MET A 302 -13.74 4.14 -6.21
CA MET A 302 -12.82 5.21 -5.82
C MET A 302 -12.25 5.86 -7.08
N ASN A 303 -12.21 7.18 -7.11
CA ASN A 303 -11.57 7.93 -8.18
C ASN A 303 -10.15 8.39 -7.79
N GLY A 304 -9.45 9.02 -8.72
CA GLY A 304 -8.07 9.46 -8.52
C GLY A 304 -7.86 10.60 -7.52
N ALA A 305 -8.93 11.19 -6.96
CA ALA A 305 -8.85 12.20 -5.90
C ALA A 305 -8.86 11.58 -4.49
N VAL A 306 -9.13 10.27 -4.41
CA VAL A 306 -9.02 9.51 -3.18
C VAL A 306 -7.57 9.08 -3.01
N VAL A 307 -6.94 9.48 -1.91
CA VAL A 307 -5.52 9.22 -1.68
C VAL A 307 -5.29 7.81 -1.23
N ASP A 308 -4.18 7.24 -1.71
CA ASP A 308 -3.37 6.13 -1.17
C ASP A 308 -4.14 5.11 -0.31
N THR A 309 -5.45 5.01 -0.58
CA THR A 309 -6.32 4.15 0.20
C THR A 309 -6.28 2.77 -0.40
N ASP A 310 -5.72 1.88 0.36
CA ASP A 310 -5.81 0.46 0.08
C ASP A 310 -7.27 0.00 0.21
N ILE A 311 -7.76 -0.73 -0.80
CA ILE A 311 -9.10 -1.35 -0.73
C ILE A 311 -9.16 -2.39 0.41
N GLY A 312 -8.00 -2.74 0.98
CA GLY A 312 -7.92 -3.72 2.05
C GLY A 312 -8.24 -5.13 1.56
N TYR A 313 -9.06 -5.80 2.31
CA TYR A 313 -9.42 -7.20 2.06
C TYR A 313 -10.69 -7.34 1.20
N PRO A 314 -10.87 -8.46 0.51
CA PRO A 314 -9.89 -9.51 0.20
C PRO A 314 -8.86 -9.05 -0.83
N PHE A 315 -7.87 -9.89 -1.10
CA PHE A 315 -6.79 -9.59 -2.02
C PHE A 315 -6.87 -10.41 -3.32
N SER A 316 -6.68 -9.77 -4.47
CA SER A 316 -6.52 -10.42 -5.79
C SER A 316 -5.58 -9.59 -6.66
N LEU A 317 -4.73 -10.24 -7.43
CA LEU A 317 -3.90 -9.60 -8.45
C LEU A 317 -4.69 -9.36 -9.75
N SER A 318 -5.57 -10.27 -10.12
CA SER A 318 -6.26 -10.27 -11.41
C SER A 318 -7.60 -9.53 -11.36
N LEU A 319 -8.43 -9.71 -10.34
CA LEU A 319 -9.77 -9.12 -10.26
C LEU A 319 -9.73 -7.68 -9.78
N ASP A 320 -10.41 -6.79 -10.49
CA ASP A 320 -10.58 -5.39 -10.11
C ASP A 320 -11.71 -5.24 -9.11
N ARG A 321 -11.38 -4.92 -7.87
CA ARG A 321 -12.34 -4.69 -6.77
C ARG A 321 -12.76 -3.23 -6.63
N ASN A 322 -12.16 -2.32 -7.39
CA ASN A 322 -12.51 -0.90 -7.39
C ASN A 322 -13.64 -0.62 -8.39
N ARG A 323 -14.82 -1.18 -8.08
CA ARG A 323 -16.01 -1.04 -8.90
C ARG A 323 -17.23 -0.68 -8.07
N GLU A 324 -18.28 -0.26 -8.74
CA GLU A 324 -19.54 0.16 -8.14
C GLU A 324 -20.21 -0.98 -7.38
N GLY A 325 -20.57 -0.74 -6.10
CA GLY A 325 -21.28 -1.69 -5.25
C GLY A 325 -20.55 -3.02 -5.08
N MET A 326 -19.22 -3.03 -5.13
CA MET A 326 -18.41 -4.25 -5.14
C MET A 326 -18.40 -4.94 -3.79
N GLN A 327 -18.87 -6.16 -3.78
CA GLN A 327 -18.75 -7.14 -2.68
C GLN A 327 -17.68 -8.15 -3.05
N SER A 328 -16.84 -8.54 -2.09
CA SER A 328 -15.74 -9.49 -2.31
C SER A 328 -15.58 -10.39 -1.09
N TRP A 329 -15.34 -11.68 -1.33
CA TRP A 329 -15.14 -12.69 -0.29
C TRP A 329 -13.99 -13.59 -0.68
N GLN A 330 -13.14 -13.94 0.27
CA GLN A 330 -11.99 -14.81 0.06
C GLN A 330 -11.78 -15.72 1.26
N LEU A 331 -11.45 -16.96 0.99
CA LEU A 331 -10.86 -17.87 1.94
C LEU A 331 -9.43 -18.16 1.50
N GLY A 332 -8.54 -18.41 2.45
CA GLY A 332 -7.18 -18.75 2.07
C GLY A 332 -6.44 -19.50 3.15
N VAL A 333 -5.37 -20.13 2.71
CA VAL A 333 -4.42 -20.83 3.56
C VAL A 333 -3.00 -20.39 3.21
N ASN A 334 -2.22 -20.12 4.25
CA ASN A 334 -0.76 -19.98 4.16
C ASN A 334 -0.16 -21.22 4.84
N TYR A 335 0.40 -22.12 4.07
CA TYR A 335 0.98 -23.34 4.58
C TYR A 335 2.50 -23.21 4.67
N ARG A 336 3.04 -23.39 5.87
CA ARG A 336 4.47 -23.31 6.15
C ARG A 336 5.11 -24.69 5.96
N LEU A 337 5.75 -24.86 4.81
CA LEU A 337 6.50 -26.09 4.51
C LEU A 337 7.76 -26.21 5.36
N THR A 338 8.47 -25.10 5.55
CA THR A 338 9.60 -24.93 6.46
C THR A 338 9.48 -23.57 7.12
N PRO A 339 10.24 -23.26 8.20
CA PRO A 339 10.27 -21.92 8.79
C PRO A 339 10.55 -20.80 7.77
N GLN A 340 11.26 -21.12 6.68
CA GLN A 340 11.66 -20.18 5.64
C GLN A 340 10.73 -20.15 4.43
N PHE A 341 9.92 -21.21 4.21
CA PHE A 341 9.16 -21.39 2.98
C PHE A 341 7.66 -21.52 3.25
N THR A 342 6.90 -20.60 2.70
CA THR A 342 5.44 -20.57 2.83
C THR A 342 4.77 -20.63 1.46
N LEU A 343 3.72 -21.44 1.35
CA LEU A 343 2.81 -21.50 0.21
C LEU A 343 1.49 -20.84 0.57
N THR A 344 0.92 -20.11 -0.38
CA THR A 344 -0.38 -19.46 -0.25
C THR A 344 -1.34 -19.99 -1.31
N PHE A 345 -2.59 -20.20 -0.91
CA PHE A 345 -3.68 -20.55 -1.80
C PHE A 345 -4.94 -19.84 -1.33
N ALA A 346 -5.59 -19.05 -2.20
CA ALA A 346 -6.71 -18.23 -1.81
C ALA A 346 -7.70 -17.99 -2.96
N PRO A 347 -8.80 -18.78 -3.05
CA PRO A 347 -9.93 -18.49 -3.91
C PRO A 347 -10.67 -17.22 -3.47
N ILE A 348 -11.19 -16.49 -4.46
CA ILE A 348 -11.95 -15.25 -4.29
C ILE A 348 -13.20 -15.25 -5.16
N VAL A 349 -14.28 -14.67 -4.65
CA VAL A 349 -15.48 -14.34 -5.40
C VAL A 349 -15.80 -12.86 -5.25
N THR A 350 -16.30 -12.24 -6.33
CA THR A 350 -16.67 -10.82 -6.34
C THR A 350 -18.01 -10.63 -7.01
N ARG A 351 -18.77 -9.62 -6.59
CA ARG A 351 -20.05 -9.23 -7.20
C ARG A 351 -20.20 -7.72 -7.11
N GLY A 352 -20.55 -7.07 -8.20
CA GLY A 352 -20.76 -5.63 -8.28
C GLY A 352 -21.32 -5.20 -9.63
N TYR A 353 -21.06 -3.95 -10.00
CA TYR A 353 -21.53 -3.36 -11.24
C TYR A 353 -20.38 -2.70 -11.99
N GLU A 354 -20.50 -2.62 -13.33
CA GLU A 354 -19.48 -2.03 -14.18
C GLU A 354 -19.38 -0.51 -14.02
N SER A 355 -20.50 0.14 -13.79
CA SER A 355 -20.62 1.59 -13.65
C SER A 355 -21.60 2.00 -12.56
N SER A 356 -21.62 3.29 -12.23
CA SER A 356 -22.58 3.87 -11.28
C SER A 356 -24.04 3.80 -11.73
N LYS A 357 -24.29 3.56 -13.02
CA LYS A 357 -25.66 3.34 -13.56
C LYS A 357 -26.25 1.99 -13.13
N ARG A 358 -25.39 1.03 -12.74
CA ARG A 358 -25.77 -0.33 -12.31
C ARG A 358 -26.52 -1.14 -13.37
N ASP A 359 -26.33 -0.81 -14.63
CA ASP A 359 -26.93 -1.44 -15.78
C ASP A 359 -26.29 -2.79 -16.16
N VAL A 360 -24.99 -2.93 -15.88
CA VAL A 360 -24.22 -4.14 -16.14
C VAL A 360 -23.73 -4.74 -14.81
N ARG A 361 -24.25 -5.91 -14.47
CA ARG A 361 -23.79 -6.68 -13.31
C ARG A 361 -22.51 -7.43 -13.63
N ILE A 362 -21.61 -7.48 -12.67
CA ILE A 362 -20.36 -8.21 -12.73
C ILE A 362 -20.33 -9.27 -11.65
N GLU A 363 -20.02 -10.51 -12.03
CA GLU A 363 -19.72 -11.61 -11.12
C GLU A 363 -18.33 -12.15 -11.46
N GLY A 364 -17.41 -12.09 -10.50
CA GLY A 364 -16.03 -12.50 -10.67
C GLY A 364 -15.68 -13.69 -9.78
N THR A 365 -14.84 -14.57 -10.30
CA THR A 365 -14.21 -15.66 -9.55
C THR A 365 -12.73 -15.68 -9.87
N GLY A 366 -11.90 -15.98 -8.87
CA GLY A 366 -10.47 -16.05 -9.07
C GLY A 366 -9.79 -16.96 -8.04
N ILE A 367 -8.54 -17.24 -8.30
CA ILE A 367 -7.71 -18.06 -7.44
C ILE A 367 -6.28 -17.52 -7.44
N LEU A 368 -5.79 -17.21 -6.25
CA LEU A 368 -4.42 -16.79 -6.00
C LEU A 368 -3.60 -17.97 -5.49
N GLY A 369 -2.49 -18.25 -6.15
CA GLY A 369 -1.41 -19.10 -5.66
C GLY A 369 -0.16 -18.27 -5.40
N GLY A 370 0.56 -18.58 -4.32
CA GLY A 370 1.78 -17.83 -3.99
C GLY A 370 2.82 -18.68 -3.27
N MET A 371 4.06 -18.23 -3.31
CA MET A 371 5.13 -18.74 -2.49
C MET A 371 6.04 -17.60 -2.01
N ASN A 372 6.53 -17.76 -0.81
CA ASN A 372 7.52 -16.88 -0.20
C ASN A 372 8.63 -17.70 0.42
N TYR A 373 9.87 -17.36 0.10
CA TYR A 373 11.07 -17.99 0.66
C TYR A 373 12.02 -16.93 1.18
N ARG A 374 12.41 -17.05 2.44
CA ARG A 374 13.39 -16.14 3.08
C ARG A 374 14.66 -16.91 3.45
N VAL A 375 15.79 -16.43 2.97
CA VAL A 375 17.10 -16.97 3.32
C VAL A 375 17.37 -16.69 4.80
N SER A 376 17.61 -17.77 5.59
CA SER A 376 17.82 -17.68 7.04
C SER A 376 19.28 -17.54 7.44
N GLU A 377 20.22 -17.94 6.58
CA GLU A 377 21.64 -18.06 6.94
C GLU A 377 22.55 -17.69 5.77
N GLY A 378 23.83 -17.45 6.08
CA GLY A 378 24.88 -17.18 5.09
C GLY A 378 24.88 -15.73 4.59
N PRO A 379 25.69 -15.45 3.54
CA PRO A 379 25.91 -14.07 3.04
C PRO A 379 24.66 -13.39 2.50
N LEU A 380 23.63 -14.15 2.15
CA LEU A 380 22.35 -13.66 1.64
C LEU A 380 21.23 -13.73 2.69
N GLN A 381 21.56 -13.86 3.98
CA GLN A 381 20.58 -13.87 5.05
C GLN A 381 19.66 -12.65 4.96
N GLY A 382 18.35 -12.89 5.05
CA GLY A 382 17.35 -11.85 4.90
C GLY A 382 16.85 -11.62 3.47
N MET A 383 17.52 -12.18 2.43
CA MET A 383 17.00 -12.13 1.06
C MET A 383 15.65 -12.85 0.99
N ASN A 384 14.69 -12.21 0.34
CA ASN A 384 13.32 -12.69 0.21
C ASN A 384 12.97 -12.91 -1.26
N PHE A 385 12.47 -14.09 -1.56
CA PHE A 385 11.94 -14.49 -2.86
C PHE A 385 10.43 -14.62 -2.76
N PHE A 386 9.72 -13.92 -3.61
CA PHE A 386 8.28 -13.93 -3.67
C PHE A 386 7.80 -14.24 -5.08
N LEU A 387 6.85 -15.15 -5.21
CA LEU A 387 6.10 -15.39 -6.44
C LEU A 387 4.62 -15.48 -6.11
N ALA A 388 3.80 -14.82 -6.89
CA ALA A 388 2.35 -14.98 -6.86
C ALA A 388 1.82 -15.10 -8.29
N ALA A 389 0.85 -15.97 -8.48
CA ALA A 389 0.09 -16.12 -9.70
C ALA A 389 -1.40 -16.10 -9.35
N ASP A 390 -2.15 -15.30 -10.08
CA ASP A 390 -3.59 -15.16 -9.91
C ASP A 390 -4.27 -15.39 -11.26
N LYS A 391 -5.30 -16.25 -11.27
CA LYS A 391 -6.17 -16.47 -12.43
C LYS A 391 -7.59 -16.19 -12.03
N GLY A 392 -8.26 -15.35 -12.80
CA GLY A 392 -9.65 -15.02 -12.56
C GLY A 392 -10.44 -14.83 -13.84
N GLY A 393 -11.75 -14.71 -13.68
CA GLY A 393 -12.66 -14.38 -14.76
C GLY A 393 -13.87 -13.62 -14.24
N GLU A 394 -14.48 -12.83 -15.10
CA GLU A 394 -15.70 -12.10 -14.82
C GLU A 394 -16.77 -12.42 -15.86
N LYS A 395 -17.99 -12.62 -15.38
CA LYS A 395 -19.21 -12.62 -16.19
C LYS A 395 -19.83 -11.23 -16.11
N ARG A 396 -20.24 -10.69 -17.25
CA ARG A 396 -20.75 -9.32 -17.42
C ARG A 396 -21.92 -9.33 -18.37
N ASP A 397 -23.13 -9.45 -17.86
CA ASP A 397 -24.32 -9.51 -18.69
C ASP A 397 -24.60 -8.13 -19.33
N GLY A 398 -24.57 -8.07 -20.67
CA GLY A 398 -24.84 -6.87 -21.46
C GLY A 398 -23.70 -5.86 -21.55
N SER A 399 -22.47 -6.23 -21.19
CA SER A 399 -21.30 -5.35 -21.30
C SER A 399 -20.83 -5.20 -22.76
N THR A 400 -20.47 -3.96 -23.14
CA THR A 400 -19.82 -3.68 -24.43
C THR A 400 -18.40 -4.27 -24.54
N LEU A 401 -17.83 -4.72 -23.43
CA LEU A 401 -16.49 -5.36 -23.37
C LEU A 401 -16.57 -6.89 -23.55
N GLY A 402 -17.79 -7.43 -23.71
CA GLY A 402 -18.06 -8.86 -23.82
C GLY A 402 -18.59 -9.47 -22.53
N ASP A 403 -19.36 -10.54 -22.67
CA ASP A 403 -20.06 -11.17 -21.54
C ASP A 403 -19.16 -11.96 -20.60
N ARG A 404 -17.97 -12.36 -21.08
CA ARG A 404 -16.97 -13.10 -20.27
C ARG A 404 -15.57 -12.58 -20.54
N LEU A 405 -14.89 -12.24 -19.46
CA LEU A 405 -13.49 -11.83 -19.50
C LEU A 405 -12.65 -12.73 -18.60
N ASN A 406 -11.51 -13.16 -19.11
CA ASN A 406 -10.53 -13.94 -18.35
C ASN A 406 -9.31 -13.08 -18.07
N TYR A 407 -8.72 -13.27 -16.91
CA TYR A 407 -7.59 -12.54 -16.41
C TYR A 407 -6.54 -13.50 -15.87
N TRP A 408 -5.29 -13.12 -16.00
CA TRP A 408 -4.21 -13.73 -15.23
C TRP A 408 -3.16 -12.66 -14.90
N ASP A 409 -2.44 -12.87 -13.81
CA ASP A 409 -1.42 -11.96 -13.33
C ASP A 409 -0.36 -12.76 -12.58
N VAL A 410 0.89 -12.61 -12.97
CA VAL A 410 2.05 -13.21 -12.31
C VAL A 410 2.97 -12.11 -11.85
N LYS A 411 3.32 -12.15 -10.58
CA LYS A 411 4.25 -11.23 -9.94
C LYS A 411 5.37 -12.03 -9.28
N MET A 412 6.61 -11.69 -9.59
CA MET A 412 7.79 -12.21 -8.93
C MET A 412 8.62 -11.04 -8.38
N SER A 413 9.17 -11.20 -7.19
CA SER A 413 10.14 -10.25 -6.67
C SER A 413 11.24 -10.95 -5.88
N ILE A 414 12.45 -10.39 -5.97
CA ILE A 414 13.59 -10.72 -5.14
C ILE A 414 13.98 -9.43 -4.44
N GLN A 415 14.00 -9.45 -3.11
CA GLN A 415 14.36 -8.30 -2.29
C GLN A 415 15.46 -8.67 -1.31
N TYR A 416 16.42 -7.78 -1.18
CA TYR A 416 17.49 -7.90 -0.21
C TYR A 416 17.72 -6.56 0.49
N ASP A 417 17.57 -6.57 1.81
CA ASP A 417 17.78 -5.41 2.67
C ASP A 417 18.97 -5.68 3.61
N PHE A 418 19.89 -4.75 3.69
CA PHE A 418 20.99 -4.83 4.64
C PHE A 418 21.34 -3.46 5.20
N MET A 419 21.81 -3.45 6.45
CA MET A 419 22.24 -2.28 7.18
C MET A 419 23.76 -2.25 7.28
N LEU A 420 24.34 -1.13 6.94
CA LEU A 420 25.73 -0.78 7.28
C LEU A 420 25.68 0.14 8.52
N LYS A 421 26.24 -0.36 9.62
CA LYS A 421 26.35 0.39 10.88
C LYS A 421 27.68 1.14 10.94
#